data_57c54932c53b0d809d782ca661081870
#
_entry.id   57c54932c53b0d809d782ca661081870
#
_cell.length_a   1.000
_cell.length_b   1.000
_cell.length_c   1.000
_cell.angle_alpha   90.00
_cell.angle_beta   90.00
_cell.angle_gamma   90.00
#
_symmetry.space_group_name_H-M   'P 1'
#
loop_
_entity.id
_entity.type
_entity.pdbx_description
1 polymer ?
#
loop_
_entity_poly.entity_id
_entity_poly.type
_entity_poly.pdbx_seq_one_letter_code
_entity_poly.pdbx_strand_id
1 'polypeptide(L)'
;MVKRRNIFVAAIAALCMLMSLFAVLTGGGLTAYAESPVSSSDGTYSVPINLSGLAMGADNFSPSATVEKSGKNYYMTFGHSSSVDDLVLESGNMQTGYTVRTENGWTYYTYTMSAERLQGNLSFTAYIVPMSMTVDFSITMNLSAGTRTGDYVDVGERPAEYVPVIETSAGAEYEAARGTVFPIPSATATLGSENLDVSISAYYVQGGERTDVAITNNSVTLENVGEYHVVYRAESGTYLTNLGNPSYTEYDVKITSSAGGSTLARVEDPNGVLPEGTSILPSRITAGTLYEQAAEKMKSIADNFEVFGVSLVGTDGTQVMPGGNITLYLQANMTYDRNEVVVYHMAEDGALNELSADGYGRYMKFDTDETGTFIVCIPGVAFVMPMWGYAVILVVCVLVVAAAITVTVVLVRKKKKAKKLQENAIE
;
A
#
# COMPACT_ATOMS: atom_id res chain seq x y z
N MET A 1 -14.79 58.46 -21.15
CA MET A 1 -15.54 57.25 -20.71
C MET A 1 -14.86 55.94 -21.04
N VAL A 2 -14.12 55.80 -22.12
CA VAL A 2 -13.48 54.54 -22.56
C VAL A 2 -12.39 54.01 -21.64
N LYS A 3 -11.56 54.87 -21.01
CA LYS A 3 -10.45 54.46 -20.13
C LYS A 3 -10.88 53.79 -18.82
N ARG A 4 -12.10 54.04 -18.30
CA ARG A 4 -12.61 53.40 -17.06
C ARG A 4 -13.12 51.99 -17.29
N ARG A 5 -13.61 51.70 -18.49
CA ARG A 5 -14.13 50.38 -18.88
C ARG A 5 -12.98 49.35 -18.97
N ASN A 6 -11.81 49.80 -19.46
CA ASN A 6 -10.65 48.92 -19.62
C ASN A 6 -9.99 48.51 -18.30
N ILE A 7 -10.02 49.37 -17.26
CA ILE A 7 -9.48 49.05 -15.93
C ILE A 7 -10.41 48.05 -15.20
N PHE A 8 -11.72 48.22 -15.37
CA PHE A 8 -12.69 47.27 -14.76
C PHE A 8 -12.62 45.88 -15.40
N VAL A 9 -12.48 45.85 -16.74
CA VAL A 9 -12.32 44.59 -17.48
C VAL A 9 -10.99 43.90 -17.13
N ALA A 10 -9.89 44.64 -16.97
CA ALA A 10 -8.60 44.08 -16.54
C ALA A 10 -8.64 43.54 -15.09
N ALA A 11 -9.37 44.22 -14.20
CA ALA A 11 -9.53 43.74 -12.80
C ALA A 11 -10.40 42.46 -12.72
N ILE A 12 -11.45 42.37 -13.52
CA ILE A 12 -12.28 41.17 -13.63
C ILE A 12 -11.50 40.02 -14.27
N ALA A 13 -10.74 40.29 -15.34
CA ALA A 13 -9.88 39.28 -15.96
C ALA A 13 -8.81 38.75 -15.02
N ALA A 14 -8.17 39.61 -14.21
CA ALA A 14 -7.22 39.22 -13.17
C ALA A 14 -7.89 38.40 -12.06
N LEU A 15 -9.12 38.76 -11.66
CA LEU A 15 -9.90 38.00 -10.68
C LEU A 15 -10.33 36.63 -11.21
N CYS A 16 -10.74 36.56 -12.49
CA CYS A 16 -11.06 35.29 -13.16
C CYS A 16 -9.83 34.40 -13.35
N MET A 17 -8.66 34.98 -13.68
CA MET A 17 -7.39 34.20 -13.69
C MET A 17 -6.98 33.72 -12.31
N LEU A 18 -7.17 34.53 -11.26
CA LEU A 18 -6.92 34.08 -9.89
C LEU A 18 -7.87 32.96 -9.47
N MET A 19 -9.16 33.08 -9.84
CA MET A 19 -10.15 32.03 -9.56
C MET A 19 -9.89 30.76 -10.37
N SER A 20 -9.46 30.87 -11.63
CA SER A 20 -9.08 29.72 -12.44
C SER A 20 -7.76 29.08 -11.95
N LEU A 21 -6.80 29.86 -11.46
CA LEU A 21 -5.59 29.35 -10.82
C LEU A 21 -5.93 28.65 -9.50
N PHE A 22 -6.90 29.17 -8.75
CA PHE A 22 -7.42 28.53 -7.53
C PHE A 22 -8.16 27.22 -7.86
N ALA A 23 -8.94 27.19 -8.95
CA ALA A 23 -9.61 25.98 -9.42
C ALA A 23 -8.63 24.92 -9.95
N VAL A 24 -7.50 25.33 -10.56
CA VAL A 24 -6.44 24.41 -11.00
C VAL A 24 -5.63 23.89 -9.81
N LEU A 25 -5.36 24.74 -8.81
CA LEU A 25 -4.69 24.34 -7.57
C LEU A 25 -5.58 23.47 -6.65
N THR A 26 -6.91 23.62 -6.74
CA THR A 26 -7.86 22.79 -5.98
C THR A 26 -8.44 21.64 -6.81
N GLY A 27 -8.36 21.70 -8.16
CA GLY A 27 -8.86 20.67 -9.08
C GLY A 27 -7.81 19.64 -9.50
N GLY A 28 -6.55 19.86 -9.19
CA GLY A 28 -5.47 18.88 -9.39
C GLY A 28 -5.40 17.92 -8.21
N GLY A 29 -6.27 16.89 -8.22
CA GLY A 29 -6.00 15.63 -7.50
C GLY A 29 -5.87 15.67 -5.99
N LEU A 30 -6.33 16.71 -5.29
CA LEU A 30 -6.78 16.55 -3.93
C LEU A 30 -8.21 16.02 -3.99
N THR A 31 -8.38 14.74 -4.28
CA THR A 31 -9.30 13.99 -3.47
C THR A 31 -8.75 14.13 -2.05
N ALA A 32 -9.14 15.20 -1.36
CA ALA A 32 -9.31 15.09 0.07
C ALA A 32 -10.27 13.91 0.17
N TYR A 33 -9.75 12.73 0.45
CA TYR A 33 -10.54 11.71 1.11
C TYR A 33 -11.06 12.45 2.35
N ALA A 34 -12.30 12.89 2.28
CA ALA A 34 -12.98 13.36 3.47
C ALA A 34 -12.79 12.19 4.43
N GLU A 35 -11.98 12.41 5.47
CA GLU A 35 -11.69 11.37 6.43
C GLU A 35 -13.05 10.86 6.87
N SER A 36 -13.31 9.57 6.65
CA SER A 36 -14.59 8.98 6.99
C SER A 36 -14.84 9.31 8.45
N PRO A 37 -16.05 9.71 8.86
CA PRO A 37 -16.39 9.90 10.26
C PRO A 37 -15.91 8.74 11.14
N VAL A 38 -15.95 7.52 10.61
CA VAL A 38 -15.49 6.30 11.26
C VAL A 38 -13.98 6.24 11.45
N SER A 39 -13.18 6.89 10.58
CA SER A 39 -11.72 6.88 10.68
C SER A 39 -11.16 8.02 11.57
N SER A 40 -11.93 9.09 11.80
CA SER A 40 -11.44 10.32 12.41
C SER A 40 -11.32 10.29 13.94
N SER A 41 -12.16 9.52 14.63
CA SER A 41 -12.16 9.49 16.10
C SER A 41 -12.61 8.14 16.65
N ASP A 42 -12.19 7.85 17.88
CA ASP A 42 -12.69 6.68 18.60
C ASP A 42 -14.17 6.86 18.94
N GLY A 43 -14.92 5.75 18.90
CA GLY A 43 -16.35 5.77 19.15
C GLY A 43 -17.09 4.60 18.51
N THR A 44 -18.39 4.61 18.68
CA THR A 44 -19.33 3.65 18.09
C THR A 44 -20.10 4.33 16.96
N TYR A 45 -20.19 3.65 15.83
CA TYR A 45 -20.78 4.17 14.59
C TYR A 45 -21.80 3.16 14.03
N SER A 46 -22.94 3.67 13.54
CA SER A 46 -23.83 2.92 12.67
C SER A 46 -23.46 3.21 11.21
N VAL A 47 -23.08 2.19 10.47
CA VAL A 47 -22.57 2.30 9.11
C VAL A 47 -23.52 1.58 8.15
N PRO A 48 -24.14 2.29 7.19
CA PRO A 48 -24.96 1.66 6.17
C PRO A 48 -24.15 0.66 5.35
N ILE A 49 -24.78 -0.47 5.03
CA ILE A 49 -24.16 -1.52 4.21
C ILE A 49 -24.91 -1.70 2.90
N ASN A 50 -24.17 -2.14 1.87
CA ASN A 50 -24.74 -2.63 0.64
C ASN A 50 -24.51 -4.13 0.55
N LEU A 51 -25.59 -4.88 0.45
CA LEU A 51 -25.59 -6.32 0.21
C LEU A 51 -25.59 -6.57 -1.30
N SER A 52 -24.72 -7.41 -1.80
CA SER A 52 -24.68 -7.84 -3.20
C SER A 52 -24.55 -9.37 -3.29
N GLY A 53 -25.14 -9.96 -4.33
CA GLY A 53 -25.20 -11.42 -4.49
C GLY A 53 -26.45 -12.07 -3.93
N LEU A 54 -27.26 -11.38 -3.11
CA LEU A 54 -28.55 -11.88 -2.60
C LEU A 54 -29.69 -11.47 -3.54
N ALA A 55 -30.24 -12.44 -4.27
CA ALA A 55 -31.42 -12.21 -5.10
C ALA A 55 -32.70 -12.07 -4.26
N MET A 56 -32.76 -12.68 -3.09
CA MET A 56 -33.85 -12.66 -2.11
C MET A 56 -33.30 -12.81 -0.70
N GLY A 57 -34.08 -12.36 0.31
CA GLY A 57 -33.74 -12.58 1.71
C GLY A 57 -32.82 -11.53 2.33
N ALA A 58 -32.57 -10.41 1.64
CA ALA A 58 -31.79 -9.28 2.21
C ALA A 58 -32.38 -8.76 3.53
N ASP A 59 -33.70 -8.83 3.69
CA ASP A 59 -34.39 -8.41 4.91
C ASP A 59 -34.07 -9.30 6.14
N ASN A 60 -33.43 -10.44 5.93
CA ASN A 60 -32.93 -11.28 7.01
C ASN A 60 -31.61 -10.82 7.60
N PHE A 61 -30.98 -9.80 7.04
CA PHE A 61 -29.73 -9.23 7.49
C PHE A 61 -29.90 -7.79 7.97
N SER A 62 -29.05 -7.36 8.89
CA SER A 62 -29.03 -5.97 9.36
C SER A 62 -28.79 -5.01 8.20
N PRO A 63 -29.56 -3.90 8.07
CA PRO A 63 -29.36 -2.90 7.02
C PRO A 63 -28.10 -2.03 7.26
N SER A 64 -27.51 -2.12 8.44
CA SER A 64 -26.28 -1.44 8.82
C SER A 64 -25.45 -2.35 9.72
N ALA A 65 -24.14 -2.13 9.68
CA ALA A 65 -23.20 -2.68 10.64
C ALA A 65 -22.95 -1.66 11.76
N THR A 66 -22.72 -2.14 12.97
CA THR A 66 -22.13 -1.32 14.03
C THR A 66 -20.62 -1.44 13.93
N VAL A 67 -19.92 -0.30 13.85
CA VAL A 67 -18.46 -0.26 13.85
C VAL A 67 -17.99 0.48 15.09
N GLU A 68 -17.24 -0.19 15.94
CA GLU A 68 -16.60 0.39 17.11
C GLU A 68 -15.11 0.59 16.78
N LYS A 69 -14.59 1.80 17.02
CA LYS A 69 -13.19 2.16 16.80
C LYS A 69 -12.53 2.50 18.12
N SER A 70 -11.36 1.92 18.36
CA SER A 70 -10.47 2.23 19.48
C SER A 70 -9.02 2.23 19.00
N GLY A 71 -8.43 3.40 18.90
CA GLY A 71 -7.07 3.57 18.35
C GLY A 71 -6.96 3.07 16.91
N LYS A 72 -6.19 2.02 16.68
CA LYS A 72 -6.02 1.37 15.37
C LYS A 72 -6.96 0.18 15.16
N ASN A 73 -7.71 -0.23 16.19
CA ASN A 73 -8.57 -1.40 16.14
C ASN A 73 -9.99 -1.01 15.72
N TYR A 74 -10.60 -1.85 14.91
CA TYR A 74 -11.99 -1.75 14.50
C TYR A 74 -12.70 -3.05 14.81
N TYR A 75 -13.94 -2.95 15.33
CA TYR A 75 -14.79 -4.08 15.64
C TYR A 75 -16.09 -3.90 14.89
N MET A 76 -16.32 -4.73 13.89
CA MET A 76 -17.54 -4.68 13.08
C MET A 76 -18.54 -5.69 13.61
N THR A 77 -19.72 -5.23 13.99
CA THR A 77 -20.85 -6.08 14.37
C THR A 77 -21.90 -6.07 13.27
N PHE A 78 -22.23 -7.27 12.78
CA PHE A 78 -23.22 -7.52 11.75
C PHE A 78 -24.17 -8.65 12.21
N GLY A 79 -25.45 -8.56 11.90
CA GLY A 79 -26.44 -9.49 12.40
C GLY A 79 -27.39 -10.02 11.35
N HIS A 80 -28.01 -11.15 11.69
CA HIS A 80 -29.07 -11.78 10.91
C HIS A 80 -30.23 -12.25 11.78
N SER A 81 -31.40 -12.44 11.16
CA SER A 81 -32.56 -13.03 11.80
C SER A 81 -32.41 -14.54 11.96
N SER A 82 -33.33 -15.17 12.72
CA SER A 82 -33.41 -16.63 12.89
C SER A 82 -33.70 -17.41 11.60
N SER A 83 -33.97 -16.73 10.48
CA SER A 83 -34.12 -17.36 9.17
C SER A 83 -32.77 -17.65 8.48
N VAL A 84 -31.65 -17.22 9.08
CA VAL A 84 -30.31 -17.46 8.60
C VAL A 84 -29.58 -18.27 9.66
N ASP A 85 -28.79 -19.22 9.20
CA ASP A 85 -27.89 -20.03 10.01
C ASP A 85 -26.51 -20.05 9.38
N ASP A 86 -25.49 -20.46 10.13
CA ASP A 86 -24.11 -20.64 9.65
C ASP A 86 -23.55 -19.45 8.86
N LEU A 87 -23.66 -18.22 9.41
CA LEU A 87 -23.06 -17.04 8.81
C LEU A 87 -21.53 -17.08 8.95
N VAL A 88 -20.83 -17.14 7.83
CA VAL A 88 -19.37 -17.23 7.75
C VAL A 88 -18.79 -16.06 6.97
N LEU A 89 -17.84 -15.34 7.55
CA LEU A 89 -17.05 -14.34 6.85
C LEU A 89 -15.81 -15.00 6.24
N GLU A 90 -15.73 -14.94 4.92
CA GLU A 90 -14.55 -15.34 4.17
C GLU A 90 -13.95 -14.11 3.49
N SER A 91 -12.66 -13.86 3.70
CA SER A 91 -11.93 -12.79 3.04
C SER A 91 -10.58 -13.33 2.57
N GLY A 92 -10.60 -13.97 1.42
CA GLY A 92 -9.42 -14.68 0.91
C GLY A 92 -8.96 -15.75 1.90
N ASN A 93 -7.65 -15.82 2.15
CA ASN A 93 -7.07 -16.75 3.14
C ASN A 93 -7.14 -16.20 4.58
N MET A 94 -7.75 -15.03 4.80
CA MET A 94 -7.81 -14.41 6.11
C MET A 94 -9.10 -14.82 6.81
N GLN A 95 -8.94 -15.51 7.92
CA GLN A 95 -10.04 -15.87 8.78
C GLN A 95 -9.99 -15.02 10.03
N THR A 96 -11.12 -14.48 10.41
CA THR A 96 -11.26 -13.52 11.50
C THR A 96 -12.00 -14.20 12.65
N GLY A 97 -11.44 -14.15 13.83
CA GLY A 97 -12.14 -14.53 15.06
C GLY A 97 -13.35 -13.64 15.27
N TYR A 98 -14.40 -14.18 15.87
CA TYR A 98 -15.62 -13.43 16.17
C TYR A 98 -16.22 -13.83 17.50
N THR A 99 -16.99 -12.91 18.08
CA THR A 99 -17.91 -13.20 19.19
C THR A 99 -19.34 -13.20 18.69
N VAL A 100 -20.17 -14.03 19.28
CA VAL A 100 -21.60 -14.17 18.93
C VAL A 100 -22.46 -13.76 20.11
N ARG A 101 -23.51 -12.98 19.86
CA ARG A 101 -24.58 -12.71 20.80
C ARG A 101 -25.93 -12.84 20.09
N THR A 102 -26.93 -13.37 20.82
CA THR A 102 -28.31 -13.44 20.32
C THR A 102 -29.20 -12.53 21.17
N GLU A 103 -29.97 -11.68 20.52
CA GLU A 103 -30.85 -10.72 21.17
C GLU A 103 -32.08 -10.49 20.29
N ASN A 104 -33.29 -10.58 20.90
CA ASN A 104 -34.57 -10.33 20.22
C ASN A 104 -34.80 -11.12 18.92
N GLY A 105 -34.31 -12.37 18.85
CA GLY A 105 -34.42 -13.22 17.66
C GLY A 105 -33.46 -12.90 16.53
N TRP A 106 -32.46 -12.04 16.81
CA TRP A 106 -31.33 -11.76 15.92
C TRP A 106 -30.06 -12.33 16.52
N THR A 107 -29.20 -12.84 15.65
CA THR A 107 -27.84 -13.27 16.00
C THR A 107 -26.84 -12.27 15.42
N TYR A 108 -25.97 -11.76 16.25
CA TYR A 108 -24.95 -10.75 15.90
C TYR A 108 -23.56 -11.33 16.05
N TYR A 109 -22.75 -11.10 15.04
CA TYR A 109 -21.34 -11.47 15.02
C TYR A 109 -20.50 -10.19 15.08
N THR A 110 -19.54 -10.14 15.99
CA THR A 110 -18.57 -9.04 16.10
C THR A 110 -17.22 -9.55 15.67
N TYR A 111 -16.67 -8.95 14.61
CA TYR A 111 -15.38 -9.27 14.02
C TYR A 111 -14.36 -8.18 14.32
N THR A 112 -13.14 -8.57 14.64
CA THR A 112 -12.00 -7.63 14.66
C THR A 112 -11.50 -7.41 13.24
N MET A 113 -11.30 -6.16 12.83
CA MET A 113 -10.92 -5.81 11.47
C MET A 113 -9.82 -4.76 11.42
N SER A 114 -8.97 -4.82 10.41
CA SER A 114 -8.10 -3.71 10.05
C SER A 114 -8.87 -2.61 9.33
N ALA A 115 -8.33 -1.38 9.31
CA ALA A 115 -8.92 -0.26 8.59
C ALA A 115 -9.07 -0.54 7.07
N GLU A 116 -8.11 -1.24 6.49
CA GLU A 116 -8.09 -1.61 5.08
C GLU A 116 -9.21 -2.62 4.76
N ARG A 117 -9.33 -3.65 5.60
CA ARG A 117 -10.35 -4.67 5.43
C ARG A 117 -11.77 -4.11 5.57
N LEU A 118 -11.94 -3.16 6.49
CA LEU A 118 -13.21 -2.46 6.70
C LEU A 118 -13.66 -1.66 5.46
N GLN A 119 -12.72 -1.20 4.63
CA GLN A 119 -12.98 -0.47 3.38
C GLN A 119 -13.22 -1.39 2.18
N GLY A 120 -12.89 -2.65 2.32
CA GLY A 120 -12.99 -3.65 1.25
C GLY A 120 -14.37 -4.23 1.05
N ASN A 121 -14.44 -5.16 0.12
CA ASN A 121 -15.61 -6.01 -0.08
C ASN A 121 -15.46 -7.25 0.81
N LEU A 122 -16.42 -7.45 1.73
CA LEU A 122 -16.43 -8.58 2.66
C LEU A 122 -17.33 -9.67 2.09
N SER A 123 -16.76 -10.82 1.79
CA SER A 123 -17.50 -11.98 1.28
C SER A 123 -18.04 -12.81 2.45
N PHE A 124 -19.29 -13.21 2.35
CA PHE A 124 -19.98 -14.04 3.33
C PHE A 124 -20.66 -15.23 2.67
N THR A 125 -20.71 -16.32 3.41
CA THR A 125 -21.55 -17.47 3.11
C THR A 125 -22.55 -17.65 4.24
N ALA A 126 -23.81 -17.92 3.93
CA ALA A 126 -24.85 -18.17 4.92
C ALA A 126 -25.81 -19.26 4.46
N TYR A 127 -26.35 -20.02 5.42
CA TYR A 127 -27.42 -20.97 5.17
C TYR A 127 -28.78 -20.31 5.43
N ILE A 128 -29.62 -20.25 4.39
CA ILE A 128 -30.97 -19.68 4.48
C ILE A 128 -31.95 -20.79 4.79
N VAL A 129 -32.41 -20.85 6.03
CA VAL A 129 -33.23 -21.93 6.57
C VAL A 129 -34.54 -22.15 5.79
N PRO A 130 -35.37 -21.13 5.48
CA PRO A 130 -36.60 -21.33 4.73
C PRO A 130 -36.40 -21.85 3.30
N MET A 131 -35.24 -21.61 2.72
CA MET A 131 -34.91 -22.01 1.35
C MET A 131 -34.10 -23.30 1.32
N SER A 132 -33.64 -23.77 2.47
CA SER A 132 -32.75 -24.95 2.60
C SER A 132 -31.56 -24.89 1.68
N MET A 133 -30.90 -23.70 1.53
CA MET A 133 -29.79 -23.51 0.64
C MET A 133 -28.74 -22.59 1.23
N THR A 134 -27.50 -22.85 0.87
CA THR A 134 -26.36 -21.97 1.13
C THR A 134 -26.28 -20.91 0.05
N VAL A 135 -26.01 -19.68 0.44
CA VAL A 135 -25.85 -18.54 -0.46
C VAL A 135 -24.55 -17.82 -0.17
N ASP A 136 -23.86 -17.40 -1.23
CA ASP A 136 -22.72 -16.54 -1.14
C ASP A 136 -23.14 -15.10 -1.45
N PHE A 137 -22.69 -14.16 -0.65
CA PHE A 137 -22.98 -12.75 -0.84
C PHE A 137 -21.81 -11.88 -0.36
N SER A 138 -21.86 -10.61 -0.66
CA SER A 138 -20.86 -9.70 -0.17
C SER A 138 -21.46 -8.42 0.40
N ILE A 139 -20.70 -7.83 1.32
CA ILE A 139 -21.04 -6.60 2.02
C ILE A 139 -19.96 -5.56 1.70
N THR A 140 -20.40 -4.37 1.29
CA THR A 140 -19.57 -3.16 1.28
C THR A 140 -20.15 -2.15 2.25
N MET A 141 -19.29 -1.55 3.07
CA MET A 141 -19.67 -0.55 4.05
C MET A 141 -19.53 0.86 3.49
N ASN A 142 -20.56 1.68 3.66
CA ASN A 142 -20.48 3.09 3.33
C ASN A 142 -19.94 3.88 4.54
N LEU A 143 -18.62 3.84 4.75
CA LEU A 143 -17.97 4.47 5.89
C LEU A 143 -18.14 5.99 5.91
N SER A 144 -18.29 6.63 4.75
CA SER A 144 -18.51 8.07 4.64
C SER A 144 -19.90 8.50 5.13
N ALA A 145 -20.88 7.60 5.07
CA ALA A 145 -22.22 7.80 5.59
C ALA A 145 -22.39 7.28 7.03
N GLY A 146 -21.33 6.81 7.67
CA GLY A 146 -21.36 6.34 9.05
C GLY A 146 -21.76 7.46 10.00
N THR A 147 -22.69 7.16 10.90
CA THR A 147 -23.20 8.10 11.92
C THR A 147 -22.68 7.67 13.28
N ARG A 148 -22.03 8.56 14.01
CA ARG A 148 -21.59 8.30 15.37
C ARG A 148 -22.79 8.13 16.29
N THR A 149 -22.87 7.02 17.00
CA THR A 149 -23.98 6.67 17.90
C THR A 149 -23.60 6.74 19.37
N GLY A 150 -22.31 6.73 19.67
CA GLY A 150 -21.82 6.80 21.06
C GLY A 150 -20.30 6.85 21.16
N ASP A 151 -19.85 6.87 22.41
CA ASP A 151 -18.43 6.70 22.71
C ASP A 151 -18.05 5.23 22.62
N TYR A 152 -16.76 4.96 22.39
CA TYR A 152 -16.26 3.59 22.50
C TYR A 152 -16.40 3.13 23.96
N VAL A 153 -16.99 1.96 24.11
CA VAL A 153 -17.09 1.30 25.42
C VAL A 153 -16.27 0.01 25.36
N ASP A 154 -15.28 -0.08 26.24
CA ASP A 154 -14.54 -1.32 26.38
C ASP A 154 -15.45 -2.36 27.06
N VAL A 155 -15.85 -3.34 26.28
CA VAL A 155 -16.74 -4.44 26.76
C VAL A 155 -15.96 -5.70 27.15
N GLY A 156 -14.64 -5.57 27.31
CA GLY A 156 -13.75 -6.66 27.68
C GLY A 156 -13.10 -7.33 26.48
N GLU A 157 -12.84 -8.64 26.58
CA GLU A 157 -12.08 -9.37 25.57
C GLU A 157 -12.79 -9.37 24.22
N ARG A 158 -12.10 -8.85 23.20
CA ARG A 158 -12.56 -8.81 21.82
C ARG A 158 -11.92 -9.96 21.05
N PRO A 159 -12.59 -10.48 20.00
CA PRO A 159 -11.98 -11.50 19.17
C PRO A 159 -10.74 -10.94 18.50
N ALA A 160 -9.61 -11.66 18.61
CA ALA A 160 -8.42 -11.36 17.83
C ALA A 160 -8.58 -11.85 16.39
N GLU A 161 -7.79 -11.31 15.48
CA GLU A 161 -7.60 -11.96 14.18
C GLU A 161 -6.79 -13.24 14.43
N TYR A 162 -7.39 -14.37 14.14
CA TYR A 162 -6.74 -15.69 14.30
C TYR A 162 -6.18 -16.15 12.95
N VAL A 163 -5.30 -15.34 12.38
CA VAL A 163 -4.60 -15.65 11.13
C VAL A 163 -3.11 -15.80 11.44
N PRO A 164 -2.48 -16.92 11.08
CA PRO A 164 -1.04 -17.06 11.22
C PRO A 164 -0.30 -15.95 10.46
N VAL A 165 0.77 -15.45 11.05
CA VAL A 165 1.70 -14.52 10.41
C VAL A 165 2.96 -15.27 10.06
N ILE A 166 3.34 -15.28 8.79
CA ILE A 166 4.59 -15.88 8.31
C ILE A 166 5.62 -14.75 8.17
N GLU A 167 6.76 -14.92 8.84
CA GLU A 167 7.93 -14.04 8.70
C GLU A 167 9.02 -14.78 7.95
N THR A 168 9.51 -14.21 6.88
CA THR A 168 10.60 -14.74 6.06
C THR A 168 11.43 -13.62 5.46
N SER A 169 12.71 -13.90 5.19
CA SER A 169 13.57 -13.01 4.41
C SER A 169 13.39 -13.16 2.89
N ALA A 170 12.52 -14.08 2.44
CA ALA A 170 12.24 -14.24 1.03
C ALA A 170 11.54 -13.00 0.45
N GLY A 171 12.01 -12.52 -0.69
CA GLY A 171 11.24 -11.59 -1.53
C GLY A 171 10.05 -12.31 -2.18
N ALA A 172 9.02 -11.57 -2.57
CA ALA A 172 7.86 -12.15 -3.23
C ALA A 172 8.14 -12.61 -4.66
N GLU A 173 9.08 -11.96 -5.35
CA GLU A 173 9.42 -12.25 -6.74
C GLU A 173 10.94 -12.29 -6.96
N TYR A 174 11.38 -13.31 -7.68
CA TYR A 174 12.78 -13.50 -8.09
C TYR A 174 12.88 -13.74 -9.59
N GLU A 175 14.02 -13.39 -10.16
CA GLU A 175 14.40 -13.81 -11.50
C GLU A 175 15.73 -14.57 -11.46
N ALA A 176 15.85 -15.66 -12.21
CA ALA A 176 17.05 -16.49 -12.23
C ALA A 176 17.34 -17.05 -13.61
N ALA A 177 18.56 -17.49 -13.84
CA ALA A 177 18.90 -18.29 -15.02
C ALA A 177 18.35 -19.72 -14.85
N ARG A 178 17.99 -20.34 -15.97
CA ARG A 178 17.70 -21.79 -15.99
C ARG A 178 18.91 -22.58 -15.47
N GLY A 179 18.64 -23.58 -14.65
CA GLY A 179 19.67 -24.41 -14.02
C GLY A 179 20.15 -23.87 -12.66
N THR A 180 19.75 -22.67 -12.28
CA THR A 180 20.09 -22.14 -10.96
C THR A 180 19.45 -22.99 -9.86
N VAL A 181 20.21 -23.27 -8.79
CA VAL A 181 19.69 -23.85 -7.58
C VAL A 181 19.24 -22.73 -6.66
N PHE A 182 17.93 -22.58 -6.48
CA PHE A 182 17.33 -21.56 -5.65
C PHE A 182 17.30 -22.03 -4.19
N PRO A 183 18.06 -21.41 -3.28
CA PRO A 183 17.98 -21.72 -1.86
C PRO A 183 16.68 -21.17 -1.30
N ILE A 184 15.97 -21.99 -0.54
CA ILE A 184 14.70 -21.58 0.08
C ILE A 184 15.05 -20.87 1.39
N PRO A 185 14.73 -19.55 1.53
CA PRO A 185 14.93 -18.84 2.79
C PRO A 185 14.13 -19.45 3.93
N SER A 186 14.67 -19.39 5.14
CA SER A 186 13.94 -19.84 6.32
C SER A 186 12.72 -18.97 6.59
N ALA A 187 11.71 -19.57 7.20
CA ALA A 187 10.53 -18.86 7.65
C ALA A 187 10.14 -19.32 9.06
N THR A 188 9.52 -18.42 9.80
CA THR A 188 8.85 -18.68 11.07
C THR A 188 7.40 -18.26 10.95
N ALA A 189 6.54 -18.85 11.76
CA ALA A 189 5.14 -18.43 11.81
C ALA A 189 4.65 -18.38 13.25
N THR A 190 3.78 -17.39 13.50
CA THR A 190 3.16 -17.20 14.80
C THR A 190 1.67 -16.92 14.66
N LEU A 191 0.91 -17.29 15.70
CA LEU A 191 -0.48 -16.90 15.86
C LEU A 191 -0.68 -16.41 17.29
N GLY A 192 -0.69 -15.10 17.49
CA GLY A 192 -0.61 -14.50 18.82
C GLY A 192 0.71 -14.88 19.51
N SER A 193 0.65 -15.66 20.58
CA SER A 193 1.83 -16.19 21.30
C SER A 193 2.20 -17.62 20.92
N GLU A 194 1.46 -18.26 20.02
CA GLU A 194 1.71 -19.62 19.56
C GLU A 194 2.72 -19.61 18.41
N ASN A 195 3.76 -20.44 18.49
CA ASN A 195 4.65 -20.70 17.36
C ASN A 195 4.08 -21.83 16.53
N LEU A 196 4.03 -21.64 15.22
CA LEU A 196 3.50 -22.61 14.28
C LEU A 196 4.59 -23.18 13.39
N ASP A 197 4.42 -24.46 13.00
CA ASP A 197 5.26 -25.08 11.99
C ASP A 197 4.94 -24.51 10.61
N VAL A 198 5.99 -24.23 9.84
CA VAL A 198 5.87 -23.79 8.44
C VAL A 198 6.16 -24.97 7.53
N SER A 199 5.16 -25.39 6.77
CA SER A 199 5.34 -26.35 5.68
C SER A 199 5.73 -25.62 4.41
N ILE A 200 6.62 -26.20 3.60
CA ILE A 200 7.11 -25.62 2.37
C ILE A 200 6.84 -26.62 1.23
N SER A 201 6.25 -26.11 0.15
CA SER A 201 6.07 -26.86 -1.10
C SER A 201 6.57 -26.04 -2.27
N ALA A 202 6.91 -26.71 -3.38
CA ALA A 202 7.31 -26.03 -4.59
C ALA A 202 6.62 -26.64 -5.82
N TYR A 203 6.30 -25.81 -6.79
CA TYR A 203 5.74 -26.26 -8.06
C TYR A 203 6.18 -25.38 -9.22
N TYR A 204 6.09 -25.94 -10.42
CA TYR A 204 6.36 -25.30 -11.69
C TYR A 204 5.06 -25.14 -12.48
N VAL A 205 4.89 -24.02 -13.16
CA VAL A 205 3.71 -23.72 -13.99
C VAL A 205 4.09 -23.67 -15.46
N GLN A 206 3.43 -24.50 -16.26
CA GLN A 206 3.58 -24.50 -17.70
C GLN A 206 2.22 -24.62 -18.39
N GLY A 207 1.89 -23.64 -19.23
CA GLY A 207 0.61 -23.64 -19.96
C GLY A 207 -0.64 -23.62 -19.07
N GLY A 208 -0.50 -23.17 -17.84
CA GLY A 208 -1.56 -23.16 -16.82
C GLY A 208 -1.66 -24.45 -15.99
N GLU A 209 -0.86 -25.46 -16.31
CA GLU A 209 -0.77 -26.69 -15.52
C GLU A 209 0.33 -26.57 -14.45
N ARG A 210 0.01 -27.07 -13.25
CA ARG A 210 0.92 -27.11 -12.10
C ARG A 210 1.57 -28.49 -12.01
N THR A 211 2.88 -28.51 -11.86
CA THR A 211 3.67 -29.72 -11.61
C THR A 211 4.51 -29.54 -10.35
N ASP A 212 4.37 -30.42 -9.40
CA ASP A 212 5.15 -30.38 -8.16
C ASP A 212 6.64 -30.55 -8.44
N VAL A 213 7.47 -29.79 -7.74
CA VAL A 213 8.93 -29.81 -7.85
C VAL A 213 9.52 -30.28 -6.53
N ALA A 214 10.49 -31.18 -6.62
CA ALA A 214 11.16 -31.70 -5.44
C ALA A 214 12.03 -30.61 -4.76
N ILE A 215 11.88 -30.50 -3.45
CA ILE A 215 12.77 -29.71 -2.60
C ILE A 215 13.89 -30.64 -2.10
N THR A 216 15.12 -30.29 -2.41
CA THR A 216 16.31 -31.08 -2.01
C THR A 216 17.29 -30.16 -1.30
N ASN A 217 17.75 -30.55 -0.11
CA ASN A 217 18.67 -29.75 0.71
C ASN A 217 18.19 -28.31 0.89
N ASN A 218 16.91 -28.12 1.17
CA ASN A 218 16.28 -26.80 1.31
C ASN A 218 16.44 -25.89 0.07
N SER A 219 16.43 -26.48 -1.11
CA SER A 219 16.61 -25.77 -2.39
C SER A 219 15.72 -26.37 -3.48
N VAL A 220 15.44 -25.56 -4.49
CA VAL A 220 14.74 -25.94 -5.71
C VAL A 220 15.66 -25.72 -6.91
N THR A 221 15.82 -26.72 -7.78
CA THR A 221 16.54 -26.57 -9.03
C THR A 221 15.61 -26.10 -10.14
N LEU A 222 15.93 -24.98 -10.79
CA LEU A 222 15.14 -24.36 -11.84
C LEU A 222 15.44 -25.01 -13.23
N GLU A 223 15.08 -26.26 -13.42
CA GLU A 223 15.45 -27.05 -14.61
C GLU A 223 14.86 -26.51 -15.92
N ASN A 224 13.69 -25.90 -15.84
CA ASN A 224 12.94 -25.41 -17.00
C ASN A 224 12.86 -23.88 -17.03
N VAL A 225 12.70 -23.32 -18.22
CA VAL A 225 12.32 -21.90 -18.39
C VAL A 225 10.83 -21.77 -18.11
N GLY A 226 10.46 -20.84 -17.26
CA GLY A 226 9.06 -20.59 -16.88
C GLY A 226 8.93 -20.09 -15.44
N GLU A 227 7.77 -20.31 -14.88
CA GLU A 227 7.41 -19.79 -13.57
C GLU A 227 7.42 -20.92 -12.52
N TYR A 228 8.19 -20.70 -11.45
CA TYR A 228 8.23 -21.55 -10.28
C TYR A 228 7.63 -20.83 -9.09
N HIS A 229 7.03 -21.58 -8.20
CA HIS A 229 6.48 -21.09 -6.94
C HIS A 229 7.06 -21.88 -5.79
N VAL A 230 7.45 -21.20 -4.73
CA VAL A 230 7.77 -21.79 -3.44
C VAL A 230 6.76 -21.24 -2.44
N VAL A 231 5.91 -22.11 -1.91
CA VAL A 231 4.79 -21.74 -1.04
C VAL A 231 5.12 -22.15 0.38
N TYR A 232 5.18 -21.18 1.26
CA TYR A 232 5.22 -21.36 2.71
C TYR A 232 3.80 -21.37 3.22
N ARG A 233 3.44 -22.34 4.02
CA ARG A 233 2.12 -22.45 4.64
C ARG A 233 2.26 -22.70 6.14
N ALA A 234 1.62 -21.86 6.92
CA ALA A 234 1.46 -22.05 8.36
C ALA A 234 -0.02 -22.29 8.66
N GLU A 235 -0.29 -23.30 9.48
CA GLU A 235 -1.65 -23.72 9.81
C GLU A 235 -1.74 -23.93 11.32
N SER A 236 -2.79 -23.41 11.95
CA SER A 236 -3.03 -23.61 13.38
C SER A 236 -3.79 -24.90 13.63
N GLY A 237 -3.29 -25.72 14.54
CA GLY A 237 -4.03 -26.88 15.05
C GLY A 237 -5.06 -26.51 16.14
N THR A 238 -4.93 -25.32 16.71
CA THR A 238 -5.75 -24.87 17.85
C THR A 238 -6.94 -24.02 17.42
N TYR A 239 -6.71 -23.14 16.44
CA TYR A 239 -7.76 -22.20 15.98
C TYR A 239 -8.38 -22.71 14.69
N LEU A 240 -9.66 -22.98 14.79
CA LEU A 240 -10.48 -23.42 13.68
C LEU A 240 -11.28 -22.24 13.13
N THR A 241 -11.54 -22.29 11.85
CA THR A 241 -12.52 -21.46 11.19
C THR A 241 -13.93 -21.80 11.69
N ASN A 242 -14.90 -20.97 11.34
CA ASN A 242 -16.31 -21.24 11.62
C ASN A 242 -16.79 -22.56 10.98
N LEU A 243 -16.13 -22.98 9.90
CA LEU A 243 -16.41 -24.26 9.21
C LEU A 243 -15.66 -25.44 9.83
N GLY A 244 -14.94 -25.25 10.94
CA GLY A 244 -14.14 -26.27 11.58
C GLY A 244 -12.85 -26.63 10.87
N ASN A 245 -12.44 -25.85 9.84
CA ASN A 245 -11.15 -26.01 9.17
C ASN A 245 -10.05 -25.26 9.94
N PRO A 246 -8.81 -25.74 9.93
CA PRO A 246 -7.71 -24.99 10.52
C PRO A 246 -7.55 -23.60 9.89
N SER A 247 -7.25 -22.60 10.73
CA SER A 247 -6.82 -21.28 10.25
C SER A 247 -5.42 -21.40 9.66
N TYR A 248 -5.21 -20.84 8.47
CA TYR A 248 -3.90 -20.90 7.80
C TYR A 248 -3.57 -19.60 7.07
N THR A 249 -2.28 -19.44 6.79
CA THR A 249 -1.75 -18.40 5.89
C THR A 249 -0.76 -19.04 4.92
N GLU A 250 -0.70 -18.52 3.71
CA GLU A 250 0.29 -18.87 2.71
C GLU A 250 1.08 -17.63 2.29
N TYR A 251 2.39 -17.81 2.10
CA TYR A 251 3.26 -16.82 1.46
C TYR A 251 3.88 -17.46 0.23
N ASP A 252 3.57 -16.92 -0.94
CA ASP A 252 3.99 -17.44 -2.23
C ASP A 252 5.18 -16.64 -2.77
N VAL A 253 6.27 -17.34 -3.04
CA VAL A 253 7.48 -16.80 -3.67
C VAL A 253 7.49 -17.24 -5.12
N LYS A 254 7.34 -16.29 -6.02
CA LYS A 254 7.38 -16.50 -7.45
C LYS A 254 8.82 -16.37 -7.98
N ILE A 255 9.26 -17.33 -8.79
CA ILE A 255 10.59 -17.32 -9.40
C ILE A 255 10.43 -17.44 -10.91
N THR A 256 10.84 -16.45 -11.66
CA THR A 256 10.87 -16.50 -13.12
C THR A 256 12.22 -17.02 -13.59
N SER A 257 12.24 -18.24 -14.13
CA SER A 257 13.42 -18.85 -14.73
C SER A 257 13.52 -18.54 -16.22
N SER A 258 14.64 -18.06 -16.69
CA SER A 258 14.87 -17.73 -18.09
C SER A 258 16.18 -18.30 -18.63
N ALA A 259 16.24 -18.50 -19.95
CA ALA A 259 17.48 -18.96 -20.61
C ALA A 259 18.61 -17.89 -20.59
N GLY A 260 18.24 -16.61 -20.53
CA GLY A 260 19.17 -15.49 -20.57
C GLY A 260 19.53 -14.89 -19.19
N GLY A 261 19.06 -15.49 -18.12
CA GLY A 261 19.23 -14.96 -16.77
C GLY A 261 18.24 -13.84 -16.41
N SER A 262 18.52 -13.11 -15.34
CA SER A 262 17.64 -12.05 -14.84
C SER A 262 17.66 -10.81 -15.72
N THR A 263 16.52 -10.14 -15.78
CA THR A 263 16.38 -8.80 -16.33
C THR A 263 16.44 -7.71 -15.25
N LEU A 264 16.22 -8.08 -13.98
CA LEU A 264 16.25 -7.16 -12.84
C LEU A 264 17.68 -6.77 -12.47
N ALA A 265 18.59 -7.74 -12.51
CA ALA A 265 19.98 -7.49 -12.21
C ALA A 265 20.92 -8.44 -12.96
N ARG A 266 22.16 -8.05 -13.08
CA ARG A 266 23.24 -8.90 -13.54
C ARG A 266 24.53 -8.57 -12.80
N VAL A 267 25.46 -9.52 -12.78
CA VAL A 267 26.77 -9.38 -12.17
C VAL A 267 27.86 -9.60 -13.22
N GLU A 268 28.91 -8.83 -13.15
CA GLU A 268 30.16 -9.06 -13.84
C GLU A 268 31.28 -9.18 -12.80
N ASP A 269 32.14 -10.14 -13.01
CA ASP A 269 33.30 -10.40 -12.13
C ASP A 269 34.61 -10.19 -12.90
N PRO A 270 35.02 -8.92 -13.08
CA PRO A 270 36.23 -8.61 -13.82
C PRO A 270 37.52 -9.03 -13.11
N ASN A 271 37.44 -9.28 -11.81
CA ASN A 271 38.58 -9.60 -10.96
C ASN A 271 38.69 -11.11 -10.63
N GLY A 272 37.72 -11.92 -11.03
CA GLY A 272 37.67 -13.35 -10.76
C GLY A 272 37.55 -13.68 -9.26
N VAL A 273 36.78 -12.85 -8.54
CA VAL A 273 36.58 -13.00 -7.09
C VAL A 273 35.40 -13.89 -6.74
N LEU A 274 34.59 -14.29 -7.71
CA LEU A 274 33.46 -15.19 -7.54
C LEU A 274 33.86 -16.63 -7.92
N PRO A 275 33.39 -17.65 -7.20
CA PRO A 275 33.53 -19.04 -7.63
C PRO A 275 32.89 -19.28 -9.00
N GLU A 276 33.50 -20.20 -9.77
CA GLU A 276 32.95 -20.61 -11.07
C GLU A 276 31.52 -21.16 -10.93
N GLY A 277 30.64 -20.74 -11.83
CA GLY A 277 29.23 -21.14 -11.81
C GLY A 277 28.34 -20.37 -10.82
N THR A 278 28.86 -19.33 -10.20
CA THR A 278 28.03 -18.43 -9.35
C THR A 278 26.92 -17.79 -10.19
N SER A 279 25.69 -17.85 -9.69
CA SER A 279 24.50 -17.25 -10.27
C SER A 279 23.99 -16.10 -9.39
N ILE A 280 23.43 -15.06 -10.03
CA ILE A 280 22.77 -13.97 -9.32
C ILE A 280 21.27 -14.28 -9.15
N LEU A 281 20.76 -14.04 -7.96
CA LEU A 281 19.34 -14.13 -7.60
C LEU A 281 18.84 -12.76 -7.14
N PRO A 282 18.41 -11.89 -8.05
CA PRO A 282 17.78 -10.65 -7.68
C PRO A 282 16.29 -10.86 -7.37
N SER A 283 15.81 -10.11 -6.43
CA SER A 283 14.39 -9.99 -6.11
C SER A 283 13.97 -8.54 -6.08
N ARG A 284 12.71 -8.26 -6.38
CA ARG A 284 12.08 -6.97 -6.12
C ARG A 284 11.30 -7.07 -4.81
N ILE A 285 11.60 -6.18 -3.87
CA ILE A 285 10.98 -6.15 -2.55
C ILE A 285 9.92 -5.04 -2.56
N THR A 286 8.65 -5.41 -2.47
CA THR A 286 7.51 -4.48 -2.55
C THR A 286 6.67 -4.42 -1.28
N ALA A 287 6.93 -5.31 -0.32
CA ALA A 287 6.20 -5.42 0.94
C ALA A 287 7.07 -6.09 2.01
N GLY A 288 6.56 -6.13 3.25
CA GLY A 288 7.20 -6.77 4.40
C GLY A 288 8.20 -5.88 5.12
N THR A 289 8.81 -6.44 6.17
CA THR A 289 9.66 -5.70 7.13
C THR A 289 10.82 -4.97 6.45
N LEU A 290 11.49 -5.60 5.47
CA LEU A 290 12.59 -4.95 4.74
C LEU A 290 12.12 -3.76 3.91
N TYR A 291 10.97 -3.87 3.25
CA TYR A 291 10.39 -2.75 2.51
C TYR A 291 9.99 -1.60 3.45
N GLU A 292 9.38 -1.91 4.58
CA GLU A 292 8.98 -0.91 5.58
C GLU A 292 10.19 -0.18 6.17
N GLN A 293 11.28 -0.91 6.46
CA GLN A 293 12.55 -0.34 6.91
C GLN A 293 13.14 0.60 5.85
N ALA A 294 13.21 0.14 4.59
CA ALA A 294 13.67 0.97 3.49
C ALA A 294 12.79 2.22 3.32
N ALA A 295 11.46 2.06 3.34
CA ALA A 295 10.51 3.17 3.22
C ALA A 295 10.67 4.21 4.34
N GLU A 296 10.88 3.76 5.58
CA GLU A 296 11.12 4.67 6.72
C GLU A 296 12.40 5.50 6.50
N LYS A 297 13.48 4.87 6.04
CA LYS A 297 14.73 5.56 5.74
C LYS A 297 14.62 6.53 4.56
N MET A 298 13.85 6.13 3.55
CA MET A 298 13.67 6.93 2.32
C MET A 298 12.75 8.13 2.49
N LYS A 299 11.93 8.22 3.52
CA LYS A 299 10.98 9.34 3.77
C LYS A 299 11.58 10.74 3.66
N SER A 300 12.87 10.91 4.01
CA SER A 300 13.57 12.19 3.93
C SER A 300 14.47 12.33 2.72
N ILE A 301 14.59 11.30 1.90
CA ILE A 301 15.53 11.23 0.78
C ILE A 301 14.80 11.26 -0.56
N ALA A 302 13.77 10.43 -0.72
CA ALA A 302 13.04 10.29 -1.98
C ALA A 302 11.60 9.85 -1.75
N ASP A 303 10.66 10.41 -2.53
CA ASP A 303 9.27 9.96 -2.57
C ASP A 303 9.08 8.71 -3.42
N ASN A 304 9.96 8.51 -4.42
CA ASN A 304 9.92 7.37 -5.33
C ASN A 304 11.22 6.59 -5.25
N PHE A 305 11.10 5.32 -4.90
CA PHE A 305 12.23 4.41 -4.80
C PHE A 305 11.81 2.98 -5.13
N GLU A 306 12.77 2.16 -5.51
CA GLU A 306 12.62 0.71 -5.72
C GLU A 306 13.62 -0.01 -4.82
N VAL A 307 13.17 -1.11 -4.20
CA VAL A 307 13.99 -1.93 -3.31
C VAL A 307 14.27 -3.27 -3.96
N PHE A 308 15.53 -3.65 -4.00
CA PHE A 308 16.01 -4.90 -4.57
C PHE A 308 16.77 -5.71 -3.51
N GLY A 309 16.47 -6.99 -3.45
CA GLY A 309 17.34 -7.96 -2.82
C GLY A 309 18.27 -8.56 -3.86
N VAL A 310 19.55 -8.66 -3.57
CA VAL A 310 20.54 -9.31 -4.45
C VAL A 310 21.31 -10.35 -3.65
N SER A 311 21.19 -11.61 -4.06
CA SER A 311 21.97 -12.72 -3.54
C SER A 311 22.78 -13.36 -4.65
N LEU A 312 23.94 -13.89 -4.31
CA LEU A 312 24.76 -14.73 -5.18
C LEU A 312 24.71 -16.16 -4.64
N VAL A 313 24.56 -17.13 -5.54
CA VAL A 313 24.48 -18.55 -5.16
C VAL A 313 25.42 -19.38 -6.02
N GLY A 314 26.06 -20.34 -5.39
CA GLY A 314 26.88 -21.35 -6.04
C GLY A 314 26.04 -22.40 -6.78
N THR A 315 26.71 -23.30 -7.46
CA THR A 315 26.06 -24.41 -8.20
C THR A 315 25.33 -25.40 -7.31
N ASP A 316 25.62 -25.39 -6.02
CA ASP A 316 24.96 -26.21 -4.98
C ASP A 316 23.85 -25.48 -4.23
N GLY A 317 23.58 -24.22 -4.60
CA GLY A 317 22.58 -23.36 -3.94
C GLY A 317 23.10 -22.69 -2.67
N THR A 318 24.37 -22.85 -2.31
CA THR A 318 24.94 -22.13 -1.16
C THR A 318 25.12 -20.65 -1.48
N GLN A 319 24.85 -19.80 -0.49
CA GLN A 319 25.09 -18.37 -0.64
C GLN A 319 26.60 -18.09 -0.79
N VAL A 320 26.92 -17.25 -1.76
CA VAL A 320 28.29 -16.80 -2.06
C VAL A 320 28.40 -15.35 -1.66
N MET A 321 29.44 -15.03 -0.90
CA MET A 321 29.84 -13.65 -0.65
C MET A 321 31.02 -13.30 -1.57
N PRO A 322 31.03 -12.13 -2.21
CA PRO A 322 32.17 -11.71 -3.04
C PRO A 322 33.46 -11.66 -2.20
N GLY A 323 34.55 -12.20 -2.74
CA GLY A 323 35.89 -12.07 -2.14
C GLY A 323 36.58 -10.72 -2.40
N GLY A 324 35.87 -9.79 -3.03
CA GLY A 324 36.32 -8.46 -3.43
C GLY A 324 35.29 -7.80 -4.33
N ASN A 325 35.65 -6.67 -4.97
CA ASN A 325 34.72 -5.90 -5.78
C ASN A 325 34.26 -6.67 -7.03
N ILE A 326 32.95 -6.73 -7.19
CA ILE A 326 32.22 -7.14 -8.38
C ILE A 326 31.50 -5.93 -8.97
N THR A 327 31.12 -6.00 -10.23
CA THR A 327 30.27 -4.99 -10.85
C THR A 327 28.84 -5.47 -10.91
N LEU A 328 27.92 -4.76 -10.25
CA LEU A 328 26.48 -5.00 -10.30
C LEU A 328 25.79 -4.02 -11.26
N TYR A 329 24.75 -4.54 -11.88
CA TYR A 329 23.82 -3.78 -12.71
C TYR A 329 22.42 -4.01 -12.17
N LEU A 330 21.78 -3.00 -11.62
CA LEU A 330 20.39 -3.04 -11.18
C LEU A 330 19.47 -2.29 -12.15
N GLN A 331 18.38 -2.91 -12.52
CA GLN A 331 17.37 -2.29 -13.37
C GLN A 331 16.78 -1.09 -12.63
N ALA A 332 16.85 0.10 -13.20
CA ALA A 332 16.14 1.27 -12.68
C ALA A 332 14.86 1.50 -13.49
N ASN A 333 13.85 2.10 -12.85
CA ASN A 333 12.59 2.43 -13.49
C ASN A 333 12.85 3.23 -14.79
N MET A 334 12.14 2.87 -15.86
CA MET A 334 12.34 3.50 -17.18
C MET A 334 11.99 5.00 -17.20
N THR A 335 11.17 5.45 -16.27
CA THR A 335 10.78 6.86 -16.12
C THR A 335 11.84 7.71 -15.43
N TYR A 336 12.87 7.11 -14.82
CA TYR A 336 13.92 7.81 -14.11
C TYR A 336 14.97 8.37 -15.07
N ASP A 337 15.36 9.65 -14.88
CA ASP A 337 16.56 10.17 -15.51
C ASP A 337 17.78 9.54 -14.85
N ARG A 338 18.57 8.80 -15.63
CA ARG A 338 19.75 8.05 -15.14
C ARG A 338 20.83 8.92 -14.51
N ASN A 339 20.87 10.20 -14.86
CA ASN A 339 21.84 11.14 -14.29
C ASN A 339 21.44 11.62 -12.89
N GLU A 340 20.16 11.43 -12.51
CA GLU A 340 19.63 11.82 -11.21
C GLU A 340 19.42 10.64 -10.27
N VAL A 341 19.60 9.41 -10.78
CA VAL A 341 19.40 8.19 -9.99
C VAL A 341 20.58 7.99 -9.06
N VAL A 342 20.25 7.72 -7.79
CA VAL A 342 21.18 7.31 -6.75
C VAL A 342 20.89 5.89 -6.32
N VAL A 343 21.93 5.13 -6.02
CA VAL A 343 21.85 3.78 -5.49
C VAL A 343 22.38 3.77 -4.06
N TYR A 344 21.62 3.20 -3.16
CA TYR A 344 22.04 2.95 -1.78
C TYR A 344 22.14 1.45 -1.52
N HIS A 345 23.14 1.03 -0.76
CA HIS A 345 23.17 -0.26 -0.09
C HIS A 345 22.60 -0.07 1.32
N MET A 346 21.62 -0.88 1.70
CA MET A 346 21.07 -0.90 3.05
C MET A 346 21.71 -2.06 3.83
N ALA A 347 22.56 -1.71 4.78
CA ALA A 347 23.20 -2.68 5.67
C ALA A 347 22.20 -3.37 6.61
N GLU A 348 22.59 -4.47 7.25
CA GLU A 348 21.72 -5.23 8.18
C GLU A 348 21.23 -4.39 9.38
N ASP A 349 22.00 -3.41 9.82
CA ASP A 349 21.61 -2.46 10.87
C ASP A 349 20.67 -1.33 10.36
N GLY A 350 20.33 -1.35 9.06
CA GLY A 350 19.52 -0.36 8.38
C GLY A 350 20.26 0.93 8.03
N ALA A 351 21.57 0.98 8.12
CA ALA A 351 22.35 2.12 7.62
C ALA A 351 22.31 2.16 6.08
N LEU A 352 22.20 3.37 5.51
CA LEU A 352 22.23 3.59 4.07
C LEU A 352 23.61 4.08 3.63
N ASN A 353 24.25 3.29 2.79
CA ASN A 353 25.53 3.62 2.18
C ASN A 353 25.29 4.00 0.72
N GLU A 354 25.54 5.25 0.35
CA GLU A 354 25.44 5.70 -1.04
C GLU A 354 26.57 5.10 -1.87
N LEU A 355 26.21 4.55 -3.03
CA LEU A 355 27.16 3.95 -3.97
C LEU A 355 27.36 4.84 -5.17
N SER A 356 28.62 4.92 -5.64
CA SER A 356 28.93 5.60 -6.90
C SER A 356 28.42 4.77 -8.06
N ALA A 357 27.33 5.19 -8.69
CA ALA A 357 26.66 4.45 -9.74
C ALA A 357 26.55 5.29 -11.03
N ASP A 358 26.75 4.62 -12.16
CA ASP A 358 26.64 5.22 -13.49
C ASP A 358 25.43 4.64 -14.24
N GLY A 359 24.76 5.47 -15.04
CA GLY A 359 23.70 5.02 -15.93
C GLY A 359 24.24 4.14 -17.07
N TYR A 360 23.69 2.93 -17.23
CA TYR A 360 24.06 2.00 -18.30
C TYR A 360 22.80 1.41 -18.97
N GLY A 361 22.31 2.09 -19.98
CA GLY A 361 21.05 1.73 -20.63
C GLY A 361 19.88 1.78 -19.65
N ARG A 362 19.24 0.63 -19.40
CA ARG A 362 18.16 0.53 -18.40
C ARG A 362 18.64 0.22 -16.99
N TYR A 363 19.93 0.09 -16.78
CA TYR A 363 20.53 -0.29 -15.51
C TYR A 363 21.29 0.88 -14.89
N MET A 364 21.45 0.81 -13.58
CA MET A 364 22.50 1.51 -12.84
C MET A 364 23.65 0.53 -12.64
N LYS A 365 24.85 0.95 -13.01
CA LYS A 365 26.10 0.18 -12.89
C LYS A 365 26.93 0.73 -11.75
N PHE A 366 27.38 -0.14 -10.86
CA PHE A 366 28.27 0.23 -9.75
C PHE A 366 29.12 -0.95 -9.30
N ASP A 367 30.23 -0.66 -8.63
CA ASP A 367 31.11 -1.66 -8.06
C ASP A 367 30.80 -1.80 -6.56
N THR A 368 30.79 -3.04 -6.07
CA THR A 368 30.54 -3.37 -4.67
C THR A 368 31.18 -4.71 -4.31
N ASP A 369 31.54 -4.90 -3.05
CA ASP A 369 31.94 -6.17 -2.46
C ASP A 369 30.84 -6.77 -1.56
N GLU A 370 29.63 -6.15 -1.60
CA GLU A 370 28.50 -6.53 -0.78
C GLU A 370 27.35 -7.08 -1.62
N THR A 371 26.54 -7.91 -1.00
CA THR A 371 25.24 -8.38 -1.47
C THR A 371 24.16 -7.95 -0.46
N GLY A 372 22.90 -8.22 -0.71
CA GLY A 372 21.82 -7.88 0.22
C GLY A 372 20.82 -6.89 -0.36
N THR A 373 20.47 -5.86 0.40
CA THR A 373 19.39 -4.93 0.01
C THR A 373 19.94 -3.65 -0.62
N PHE A 374 19.47 -3.36 -1.82
CA PHE A 374 19.82 -2.14 -2.55
C PHE A 374 18.56 -1.31 -2.82
N ILE A 375 18.69 0.00 -2.75
CA ILE A 375 17.60 0.94 -3.02
C ILE A 375 18.03 1.85 -4.19
N VAL A 376 17.18 1.90 -5.21
CA VAL A 376 17.37 2.73 -6.41
C VAL A 376 16.32 3.83 -6.37
N CYS A 377 16.73 5.09 -6.36
CA CYS A 377 15.80 6.21 -6.25
C CYS A 377 16.27 7.45 -7.02
N ILE A 378 15.37 8.40 -7.23
CA ILE A 378 15.70 9.78 -7.52
C ILE A 378 15.57 10.57 -6.23
N PRO A 379 16.67 11.14 -5.67
CA PRO A 379 16.59 11.96 -4.48
C PRO A 379 15.67 13.16 -4.69
N GLY A 380 14.86 13.44 -3.72
CA GLY A 380 13.92 14.55 -3.71
C GLY A 380 12.61 14.12 -3.06
N VAL A 381 12.18 14.92 -2.09
CA VAL A 381 10.87 14.77 -1.47
C VAL A 381 9.97 15.88 -1.96
N ALA A 382 8.74 15.59 -2.31
CA ALA A 382 7.78 16.62 -2.65
C ALA A 382 7.61 17.56 -1.46
N PHE A 383 7.83 18.85 -1.69
CA PHE A 383 7.58 19.84 -0.65
C PHE A 383 6.08 19.92 -0.38
N VAL A 384 5.63 19.23 0.65
CA VAL A 384 4.26 19.35 1.16
C VAL A 384 4.20 20.59 2.03
N MET A 385 3.62 21.64 1.48
CA MET A 385 3.41 22.87 2.25
C MET A 385 2.44 22.59 3.40
N PRO A 386 2.86 22.83 4.66
CA PRO A 386 1.97 22.61 5.79
C PRO A 386 0.73 23.49 5.69
N MET A 387 -0.41 23.05 6.24
CA MET A 387 -1.70 23.76 6.14
C MET A 387 -1.61 25.25 6.52
N TRP A 388 -0.79 25.60 7.49
CA TRP A 388 -0.55 27.01 7.86
C TRP A 388 0.15 27.81 6.75
N GLY A 389 0.95 27.17 5.88
CA GLY A 389 1.60 27.82 4.75
C GLY A 389 0.59 28.29 3.70
N TYR A 390 -0.45 27.48 3.43
CA TYR A 390 -1.56 27.90 2.56
C TYR A 390 -2.35 29.08 3.17
N ALA A 391 -2.54 29.08 4.49
CA ALA A 391 -3.19 30.19 5.18
C ALA A 391 -2.38 31.48 5.07
N VAL A 392 -1.04 31.41 5.18
CA VAL A 392 -0.17 32.59 5.01
C VAL A 392 -0.24 33.12 3.58
N ILE A 393 -0.20 32.27 2.57
CA ILE A 393 -0.35 32.67 1.16
C ILE A 393 -1.70 33.36 0.95
N LEU A 394 -2.77 32.79 1.48
CA LEU A 394 -4.11 33.37 1.36
C LEU A 394 -4.16 34.77 1.97
N VAL A 395 -3.60 34.95 3.18
CA VAL A 395 -3.54 36.25 3.87
C VAL A 395 -2.74 37.26 3.04
N VAL A 396 -1.59 36.87 2.50
CA VAL A 396 -0.76 37.74 1.65
C VAL A 396 -1.54 38.14 0.38
N CYS A 397 -2.21 37.21 -0.29
CA CYS A 397 -3.04 37.49 -1.45
C CYS A 397 -4.16 38.48 -1.14
N VAL A 398 -4.86 38.31 -0.01
CA VAL A 398 -5.93 39.23 0.44
C VAL A 398 -5.37 40.63 0.71
N LEU A 399 -4.21 40.73 1.36
CA LEU A 399 -3.54 42.02 1.63
C LEU A 399 -3.13 42.73 0.34
N VAL A 400 -2.59 42.01 -0.65
CA VAL A 400 -2.21 42.57 -1.95
C VAL A 400 -3.46 43.11 -2.69
N VAL A 401 -4.54 42.35 -2.69
CA VAL A 401 -5.82 42.80 -3.31
C VAL A 401 -6.37 44.02 -2.59
N ALA A 402 -6.38 44.03 -1.27
CA ALA A 402 -6.84 45.18 -0.48
C ALA A 402 -5.97 46.43 -0.75
N ALA A 403 -4.66 46.28 -0.84
CA ALA A 403 -3.74 47.37 -1.18
C ALA A 403 -4.02 47.91 -2.58
N ALA A 404 -4.22 47.05 -3.58
CA ALA A 404 -4.56 47.43 -4.96
C ALA A 404 -5.88 48.19 -5.02
N ILE A 405 -6.91 47.76 -4.30
CA ILE A 405 -8.20 48.43 -4.21
C ILE A 405 -8.01 49.82 -3.56
N THR A 406 -7.27 49.91 -2.50
CA THR A 406 -7.01 51.18 -1.77
C THR A 406 -6.29 52.16 -2.68
N VAL A 407 -5.24 51.78 -3.38
CA VAL A 407 -4.52 52.63 -4.33
C VAL A 407 -5.45 53.09 -5.47
N THR A 408 -6.30 52.23 -5.98
CA THR A 408 -7.25 52.56 -7.04
C THR A 408 -8.27 53.59 -6.53
N VAL A 409 -8.80 53.43 -5.32
CA VAL A 409 -9.74 54.37 -4.72
C VAL A 409 -9.10 55.77 -4.50
N VAL A 410 -7.84 55.76 -4.00
CA VAL A 410 -7.08 57.02 -3.79
C VAL A 410 -6.85 57.74 -5.13
N LEU A 411 -6.45 57.01 -6.16
CA LEU A 411 -6.24 57.60 -7.49
C LEU A 411 -7.54 58.14 -8.11
N VAL A 412 -8.66 57.48 -7.93
CA VAL A 412 -9.96 57.94 -8.37
C VAL A 412 -10.39 59.19 -7.61
N ARG A 413 -10.19 59.23 -6.30
CA ARG A 413 -10.47 60.42 -5.49
C ARG A 413 -9.59 61.58 -5.86
N LYS A 414 -8.28 61.41 -6.09
CA LYS A 414 -7.36 62.46 -6.58
C LYS A 414 -7.80 63.02 -7.93
N LYS A 415 -8.20 62.15 -8.89
CA LYS A 415 -8.74 62.58 -10.20
C LYS A 415 -10.03 63.35 -10.10
N LYS A 416 -10.96 62.97 -9.20
CA LYS A 416 -12.20 63.72 -8.95
C LYS A 416 -11.92 65.08 -8.35
N LYS A 417 -10.97 65.22 -7.40
CA LYS A 417 -10.56 66.51 -6.84
C LYS A 417 -9.93 67.44 -7.90
N ALA A 418 -9.02 66.88 -8.73
CA ALA A 418 -8.38 67.68 -9.79
C ALA A 418 -9.40 68.18 -10.81
N LYS A 419 -10.41 67.38 -11.16
CA LYS A 419 -11.47 67.80 -12.07
C LYS A 419 -12.35 68.90 -11.49
N LYS A 420 -12.70 68.82 -10.19
CA LYS A 420 -13.47 69.90 -9.52
C LYS A 420 -12.69 71.21 -9.41
N LEU A 421 -11.36 71.14 -9.19
CA LEU A 421 -10.51 72.35 -9.18
C LEU A 421 -10.39 73.01 -10.56
N GLN A 422 -10.46 72.24 -11.63
CA GLN A 422 -10.41 72.70 -13.01
C GLN A 422 -11.74 73.33 -13.45
N GLU A 423 -12.88 72.79 -12.98
CA GLU A 423 -14.23 73.34 -13.22
C GLU A 423 -14.42 74.70 -12.49
N ASN A 424 -13.93 74.83 -11.21
CA ASN A 424 -14.01 76.05 -10.46
C ASN A 424 -13.00 77.16 -10.86
N ALA A 425 -12.07 76.91 -11.75
CA ALA A 425 -11.10 77.87 -12.29
C ALA A 425 -11.53 78.46 -13.65
N ILE A 426 -12.68 78.03 -14.18
CA ILE A 426 -13.22 78.41 -15.46
C ILE A 426 -14.50 79.33 -15.27
N GLU A 427 -15.05 79.30 -14.03
CA GLU A 427 -16.03 80.34 -13.63
C GLU A 427 -15.28 81.59 -13.03
#